data_ee7cc6a11cd5cbec974b4719e251307d
#
_entry.id   ee7cc6a11cd5cbec974b4719e251307d
#
_cell.length_a   1.000
_cell.length_b   1.000
_cell.length_c   1.000
_cell.angle_alpha   90.00
_cell.angle_beta   90.00
_cell.angle_gamma   90.00
#
_symmetry.space_group_name_H-M   'P 1'
#
loop_
_entity.id
_entity.type
_entity.pdbx_description
1 polymer ?
#
loop_
_entity_poly.entity_id
_entity_poly.type
_entity_poly.pdbx_seq_one_letter_code
_entity_poly.pdbx_strand_id
1 'polypeptide(L)'
;MNFLNQFSKNKLLKITILMSVICFFGINIISSNILKSFRFDMTSNNLFSLTEGTKNLISNLKEPIHLRLFMSSSIVELAPQLSNYANRVESILNAYENISNGKITLEIIDPKPFSDEEDRAVGMGVSAFGGSSSNDPMYFGLAATNSTTGQKNINVFSPDREPFLEYDITRLIAELAQTKKPLIAILDKLGLEANSRVGKPEQQVLAQMKTLFEVQFLEDSQTELPKNTKVLMLINPKYLSD
;
A
#
# COMPACT_ATOMS: atom_id res chain seq x y z
N MET A 1 -1.73 2.30 62.97
CA MET A 1 -0.31 2.42 63.32
C MET A 1 0.28 3.50 62.41
N ASN A 2 0.54 4.71 62.96
CA ASN A 2 0.77 5.94 62.22
C ASN A 2 2.27 6.16 61.95
N PHE A 3 2.77 5.66 60.84
CA PHE A 3 4.13 5.97 60.37
C PHE A 3 4.30 7.44 59.91
N LEU A 4 3.19 8.16 59.67
CA LEU A 4 3.21 9.52 59.16
C LEU A 4 3.47 10.63 60.17
N ASN A 5 3.37 10.32 61.49
CA ASN A 5 3.51 11.34 62.56
C ASN A 5 4.96 11.63 62.96
N GLN A 6 5.97 10.96 62.38
CA GLN A 6 7.38 11.12 62.73
C GLN A 6 8.14 12.13 61.89
N PHE A 7 7.53 12.66 60.80
CA PHE A 7 8.15 13.64 59.94
C PHE A 7 7.66 15.07 60.19
N SER A 8 8.62 15.99 60.36
CA SER A 8 8.32 17.42 60.42
C SER A 8 7.49 17.81 59.19
N LYS A 9 6.44 18.67 59.35
CA LYS A 9 5.53 19.13 58.27
C LYS A 9 6.29 19.56 57.02
N ASN A 10 7.47 20.18 57.16
CA ASN A 10 8.29 20.64 56.04
C ASN A 10 8.97 19.47 55.31
N LYS A 11 9.29 18.33 55.96
CA LYS A 11 9.82 17.16 55.31
C LYS A 11 8.75 16.41 54.55
N LEU A 12 7.55 16.27 55.10
CA LEU A 12 6.39 15.71 54.43
C LEU A 12 6.03 16.50 53.15
N LEU A 13 6.02 17.84 53.22
CA LEU A 13 5.76 18.67 52.04
C LEU A 13 6.79 18.45 50.94
N LYS A 14 8.07 18.39 51.27
CA LYS A 14 9.14 18.14 50.28
C LYS A 14 9.02 16.75 49.63
N ILE A 15 8.66 15.71 50.39
CA ILE A 15 8.48 14.34 49.91
C ILE A 15 7.26 14.30 48.96
N THR A 16 6.14 14.96 49.33
CA THR A 16 4.93 15.04 48.48
C THR A 16 5.21 15.72 47.16
N ILE A 17 5.95 16.84 47.17
CA ILE A 17 6.34 17.55 45.94
C ILE A 17 7.24 16.66 45.09
N LEU A 18 8.23 15.99 45.67
CA LEU A 18 9.12 15.09 44.92
C LEU A 18 8.33 13.94 44.28
N MET A 19 7.43 13.30 45.05
CA MET A 19 6.54 12.23 44.52
C MET A 19 5.64 12.73 43.41
N SER A 20 5.08 13.93 43.52
CA SER A 20 4.24 14.54 42.47
C SER A 20 5.03 14.75 41.17
N VAL A 21 6.27 15.23 41.27
CA VAL A 21 7.16 15.42 40.12
C VAL A 21 7.50 14.06 39.44
N ILE A 22 7.83 13.04 40.24
CA ILE A 22 8.11 11.70 39.72
C ILE A 22 6.88 11.11 39.02
N CYS A 23 5.69 11.23 39.63
CA CYS A 23 4.44 10.79 39.02
C CYS A 23 4.15 11.54 37.71
N PHE A 24 4.36 12.85 37.67
CA PHE A 24 4.15 13.65 36.46
C PHE A 24 5.05 13.18 35.31
N PHE A 25 6.34 12.98 35.54
CA PHE A 25 7.23 12.44 34.53
C PHE A 25 6.92 10.99 34.12
N GLY A 26 6.55 10.16 35.11
CA GLY A 26 6.12 8.78 34.85
C GLY A 26 4.89 8.72 33.94
N ILE A 27 3.88 9.50 34.26
CA ILE A 27 2.65 9.60 33.44
C ILE A 27 2.97 10.14 32.04
N ASN A 28 3.82 11.14 31.91
CA ASN A 28 4.22 11.67 30.62
C ASN A 28 4.95 10.63 29.74
N ILE A 29 5.89 9.88 30.31
CA ILE A 29 6.63 8.84 29.58
C ILE A 29 5.71 7.70 29.16
N ILE A 30 4.83 7.24 30.06
CA ILE A 30 3.85 6.19 29.79
C ILE A 30 2.85 6.66 28.73
N SER A 31 2.32 7.88 28.89
CA SER A 31 1.36 8.50 27.95
C SER A 31 1.97 8.66 26.56
N SER A 32 3.22 9.12 26.45
CA SER A 32 3.90 9.30 25.17
C SER A 32 4.10 7.97 24.40
N ASN A 33 4.33 6.87 25.13
CA ASN A 33 4.50 5.56 24.51
C ASN A 33 3.16 4.89 24.16
N ILE A 34 2.14 5.03 25.01
CA ILE A 34 0.81 4.44 24.78
C ILE A 34 0.06 5.21 23.71
N LEU A 35 0.08 6.56 23.75
CA LEU A 35 -0.63 7.39 22.79
C LEU A 35 -0.04 7.34 21.37
N LYS A 36 1.21 6.97 21.21
CA LYS A 36 1.77 6.70 19.87
C LYS A 36 1.10 5.53 19.16
N SER A 37 0.60 4.55 19.92
CA SER A 37 -0.12 3.38 19.37
C SER A 37 -1.63 3.63 19.19
N PHE A 38 -2.21 4.63 19.86
CA PHE A 38 -3.62 4.99 19.79
C PHE A 38 -3.80 6.27 18.97
N ARG A 39 -3.65 6.19 17.65
CA ARG A 39 -4.13 7.24 16.76
C ARG A 39 -5.62 7.01 16.50
N PHE A 40 -6.48 7.73 17.22
CA PHE A 40 -7.88 7.85 16.85
C PHE A 40 -8.00 8.81 15.68
N ASP A 41 -8.35 8.27 14.52
CA ASP A 41 -8.71 9.08 13.37
C ASP A 41 -10.06 9.72 13.60
N MET A 42 -10.05 10.99 13.99
CA MET A 42 -11.27 11.80 14.21
C MET A 42 -11.70 12.57 12.95
N THR A 43 -11.11 12.26 11.80
CA THR A 43 -11.53 12.88 10.53
C THR A 43 -12.87 12.30 10.08
N SER A 44 -13.74 13.13 9.53
CA SER A 44 -15.11 12.75 9.13
C SER A 44 -15.17 11.61 8.09
N ASN A 45 -14.04 11.26 7.46
CA ASN A 45 -13.93 10.24 6.44
C ASN A 45 -12.91 9.12 6.77
N ASN A 46 -12.47 9.01 8.03
CA ASN A 46 -11.45 8.02 8.42
C ASN A 46 -10.21 8.05 7.49
N LEU A 47 -9.75 9.24 7.14
CA LEU A 47 -8.75 9.49 6.10
C LEU A 47 -7.39 8.79 6.37
N PHE A 48 -7.14 8.36 7.59
CA PHE A 48 -5.91 7.71 8.03
C PHE A 48 -6.12 6.27 8.51
N SER A 49 -7.35 5.73 8.38
CA SER A 49 -7.65 4.34 8.73
C SER A 49 -7.86 3.52 7.47
N LEU A 50 -7.21 2.36 7.42
CA LEU A 50 -7.36 1.41 6.30
C LEU A 50 -8.68 0.65 6.42
N THR A 51 -9.28 0.33 5.26
CA THR A 51 -10.49 -0.48 5.20
C THR A 51 -10.25 -1.90 5.74
N GLU A 52 -11.29 -2.58 6.19
CA GLU A 52 -11.20 -3.95 6.67
C GLU A 52 -10.70 -4.92 5.58
N GLY A 53 -11.07 -4.67 4.31
CA GLY A 53 -10.54 -5.46 3.19
C GLY A 53 -9.03 -5.37 3.06
N THR A 54 -8.48 -4.16 3.17
CA THR A 54 -7.05 -3.90 3.15
C THR A 54 -6.34 -4.55 4.34
N LYS A 55 -6.88 -4.39 5.55
CA LYS A 55 -6.32 -5.02 6.76
C LYS A 55 -6.27 -6.54 6.65
N ASN A 56 -7.35 -7.14 6.17
CA ASN A 56 -7.42 -8.59 5.95
C ASN A 56 -6.39 -9.07 4.90
N LEU A 57 -6.20 -8.32 3.83
CA LEU A 57 -5.19 -8.66 2.83
C LEU A 57 -3.78 -8.62 3.44
N ILE A 58 -3.45 -7.54 4.15
CA ILE A 58 -2.11 -7.34 4.73
C ILE A 58 -1.81 -8.39 5.81
N SER A 59 -2.77 -8.69 6.69
CA SER A 59 -2.58 -9.69 7.75
C SER A 59 -2.36 -11.11 7.20
N ASN A 60 -2.85 -11.39 5.99
CA ASN A 60 -2.71 -12.67 5.31
C ASN A 60 -1.52 -12.74 4.33
N LEU A 61 -0.67 -11.73 4.28
CA LEU A 61 0.54 -11.76 3.46
C LEU A 61 1.42 -12.95 3.85
N LYS A 62 1.83 -13.73 2.85
CA LYS A 62 2.69 -14.90 3.03
C LYS A 62 4.17 -14.52 2.95
N GLU A 63 4.49 -13.59 2.07
CA GLU A 63 5.85 -13.16 1.77
C GLU A 63 6.05 -11.69 2.16
N PRO A 64 7.28 -11.31 2.55
CA PRO A 64 7.60 -9.92 2.84
C PRO A 64 7.57 -9.06 1.56
N ILE A 65 7.12 -7.82 1.73
CA ILE A 65 7.07 -6.81 0.67
C ILE A 65 7.84 -5.58 1.16
N HIS A 66 8.73 -5.09 0.31
CA HIS A 66 9.50 -3.87 0.55
C HIS A 66 8.90 -2.73 -0.25
N LEU A 67 8.37 -1.73 0.44
CA LEU A 67 7.86 -0.50 -0.14
C LEU A 67 8.95 0.57 -0.10
N ARG A 68 9.18 1.26 -1.21
CA ARG A 68 10.11 2.38 -1.31
C ARG A 68 9.37 3.59 -1.85
N LEU A 69 9.14 4.54 -0.97
CA LEU A 69 8.56 5.84 -1.32
C LEU A 69 9.71 6.76 -1.76
N PHE A 70 9.73 7.07 -3.05
CA PHE A 70 10.62 8.10 -3.59
C PHE A 70 9.89 9.43 -3.52
N MET A 71 10.37 10.33 -2.67
CA MET A 71 9.75 11.61 -2.41
C MET A 71 10.82 12.70 -2.25
N SER A 72 10.93 13.55 -3.27
CA SER A 72 11.89 14.66 -3.24
C SER A 72 11.51 15.67 -2.16
N SER A 73 12.46 16.03 -1.31
CA SER A 73 12.27 17.05 -0.25
C SER A 73 11.87 18.41 -0.82
N SER A 74 12.29 18.72 -2.05
CA SER A 74 11.93 19.94 -2.78
C SER A 74 10.42 20.10 -3.05
N ILE A 75 9.63 19.04 -2.94
CA ILE A 75 8.16 19.09 -3.10
C ILE A 75 7.54 20.09 -2.10
N VAL A 76 8.03 20.13 -0.88
CA VAL A 76 7.50 21.03 0.17
C VAL A 76 7.71 22.51 -0.20
N GLU A 77 8.84 22.82 -0.83
CA GLU A 77 9.21 24.19 -1.20
C GLU A 77 8.63 24.63 -2.55
N LEU A 78 8.70 23.74 -3.55
CA LEU A 78 8.35 24.07 -4.93
C LEU A 78 6.88 23.76 -5.27
N ALA A 79 6.25 22.87 -4.53
CA ALA A 79 4.87 22.44 -4.74
C ALA A 79 4.09 22.33 -3.41
N PRO A 80 3.84 23.43 -2.68
CA PRO A 80 3.17 23.37 -1.37
C PRO A 80 1.80 22.70 -1.38
N GLN A 81 1.11 22.75 -2.53
CA GLN A 81 -0.20 22.08 -2.73
C GLN A 81 -0.07 20.55 -2.67
N LEU A 82 1.08 20.00 -3.08
CA LEU A 82 1.37 18.59 -2.98
C LEU A 82 1.80 18.14 -1.57
N SER A 83 2.26 19.07 -0.73
CA SER A 83 2.81 18.74 0.59
C SER A 83 1.78 18.00 1.47
N ASN A 84 0.53 18.47 1.50
CA ASN A 84 -0.54 17.81 2.28
C ASN A 84 -0.81 16.39 1.74
N TYR A 85 -0.84 16.23 0.43
CA TYR A 85 -1.05 14.93 -0.20
C TYR A 85 0.16 13.99 0.04
N ALA A 86 1.39 14.50 -0.03
CA ALA A 86 2.60 13.76 0.27
C ALA A 86 2.61 13.24 1.72
N ASN A 87 2.27 14.10 2.69
CA ASN A 87 2.11 13.69 4.09
C ASN A 87 1.02 12.61 4.27
N ARG A 88 -0.06 12.69 3.50
CA ARG A 88 -1.10 11.68 3.51
C ARG A 88 -0.62 10.36 2.94
N VAL A 89 0.08 10.35 1.80
CA VAL A 89 0.70 9.14 1.22
C VAL A 89 1.62 8.47 2.22
N GLU A 90 2.52 9.24 2.84
CA GLU A 90 3.43 8.75 3.87
C GLU A 90 2.68 8.16 5.06
N SER A 91 1.64 8.87 5.55
CA SER A 91 0.84 8.39 6.69
C SER A 91 0.12 7.08 6.40
N ILE A 92 -0.43 6.92 5.21
CA ILE A 92 -1.08 5.68 4.78
C ILE A 92 -0.05 4.55 4.67
N LEU A 93 1.10 4.77 4.03
CA LEU A 93 2.16 3.76 3.91
C LEU A 93 2.69 3.30 5.27
N ASN A 94 2.88 4.23 6.22
CA ASN A 94 3.19 3.90 7.61
C ASN A 94 2.10 3.05 8.28
N ALA A 95 0.81 3.29 7.96
CA ALA A 95 -0.27 2.45 8.47
C ALA A 95 -0.18 1.02 7.92
N TYR A 96 0.16 0.84 6.64
CA TYR A 96 0.41 -0.49 6.04
C TYR A 96 1.56 -1.22 6.75
N GLU A 97 2.68 -0.55 6.98
CA GLU A 97 3.82 -1.12 7.70
C GLU A 97 3.41 -1.58 9.10
N ASN A 98 2.75 -0.70 9.86
CA ASN A 98 2.38 -0.96 11.26
C ASN A 98 1.43 -2.16 11.43
N ILE A 99 0.46 -2.36 10.53
CA ILE A 99 -0.50 -3.47 10.65
C ILE A 99 0.01 -4.77 10.03
N SER A 100 1.14 -4.75 9.32
CA SER A 100 1.67 -5.89 8.57
C SER A 100 2.34 -6.95 9.43
N ASN A 101 2.53 -6.70 10.73
CA ASN A 101 3.30 -7.57 11.63
C ASN A 101 4.71 -7.89 11.07
N GLY A 102 5.38 -6.88 10.50
CA GLY A 102 6.71 -7.00 9.92
C GLY A 102 6.76 -7.64 8.53
N LYS A 103 5.63 -7.85 7.88
CA LYS A 103 5.56 -8.34 6.49
C LYS A 103 5.73 -7.23 5.45
N ILE A 104 5.50 -5.98 5.82
CA ILE A 104 5.77 -4.81 4.97
C ILE A 104 6.83 -3.98 5.67
N THR A 105 7.84 -3.55 4.91
CA THR A 105 8.84 -2.57 5.33
C THR A 105 8.75 -1.35 4.43
N LEU A 106 8.81 -0.17 5.01
CA LEU A 106 8.77 1.11 4.30
C LEU A 106 10.13 1.80 4.37
N GLU A 107 10.68 2.13 3.22
CA GLU A 107 11.86 2.96 3.06
C GLU A 107 11.45 4.27 2.37
N ILE A 108 11.77 5.43 2.95
CA ILE A 108 11.52 6.74 2.35
C ILE A 108 12.85 7.25 1.82
N ILE A 109 12.90 7.56 0.54
CA ILE A 109 14.09 7.93 -0.19
C ILE A 109 13.87 9.32 -0.79
N ASP A 110 14.83 10.22 -0.61
CA ASP A 110 14.86 11.57 -1.19
C ASP A 110 15.79 11.59 -2.42
N PRO A 111 15.28 11.39 -3.65
CA PRO A 111 16.09 11.46 -4.85
C PRO A 111 16.55 12.89 -5.09
N LYS A 112 17.85 13.10 -5.09
CA LYS A 112 18.46 14.38 -5.46
C LYS A 112 18.98 14.29 -6.90
N PRO A 113 19.00 15.41 -7.64
CA PRO A 113 19.54 15.41 -8.99
C PRO A 113 20.96 14.84 -9.05
N PHE A 114 21.19 13.92 -10.00
CA PHE A 114 22.48 13.25 -10.24
C PHE A 114 22.97 12.37 -9.08
N SER A 115 22.05 11.85 -8.26
CA SER A 115 22.38 10.93 -7.16
C SER A 115 22.05 9.47 -7.49
N ASP A 116 22.64 8.55 -6.74
CA ASP A 116 22.32 7.11 -6.84
C ASP A 116 20.85 6.81 -6.51
N GLU A 117 20.24 7.64 -5.67
CA GLU A 117 18.82 7.55 -5.31
C GLU A 117 17.92 7.91 -6.50
N GLU A 118 18.33 8.87 -7.33
CA GLU A 118 17.64 9.20 -8.58
C GLU A 118 17.72 8.04 -9.57
N ASP A 119 18.90 7.50 -9.81
CA ASP A 119 19.11 6.34 -10.68
C ASP A 119 18.27 5.15 -10.19
N ARG A 120 18.22 4.94 -8.88
CA ARG A 120 17.41 3.90 -8.24
C ARG A 120 15.92 4.13 -8.46
N ALA A 121 15.42 5.37 -8.34
CA ALA A 121 14.03 5.73 -8.59
C ALA A 121 13.64 5.41 -10.04
N VAL A 122 14.44 5.87 -11.01
CA VAL A 122 14.23 5.62 -12.44
C VAL A 122 14.32 4.12 -12.75
N GLY A 123 15.32 3.43 -12.22
CA GLY A 123 15.50 1.99 -12.39
C GLY A 123 14.35 1.15 -11.84
N MET A 124 13.64 1.68 -10.82
CA MET A 124 12.45 1.06 -10.25
C MET A 124 11.14 1.55 -10.91
N GLY A 125 11.22 2.35 -11.97
CA GLY A 125 10.08 2.79 -12.77
C GLY A 125 9.30 3.95 -12.17
N VAL A 126 9.91 4.69 -11.22
CA VAL A 126 9.36 5.97 -10.74
C VAL A 126 9.81 7.05 -11.70
N SER A 127 8.87 7.90 -12.11
CA SER A 127 9.11 8.95 -13.10
C SER A 127 9.24 10.31 -12.44
N ALA A 128 10.14 11.12 -12.97
CA ALA A 128 10.22 12.52 -12.59
C ALA A 128 8.99 13.29 -13.09
N PHE A 129 8.62 14.32 -12.35
CA PHE A 129 7.61 15.29 -12.77
C PHE A 129 8.10 16.72 -12.45
N GLY A 130 7.48 17.71 -13.04
CA GLY A 130 7.95 19.09 -12.97
C GLY A 130 9.18 19.32 -13.85
N GLY A 131 9.77 20.47 -13.83
CA GLY A 131 11.07 20.71 -14.48
C GLY A 131 11.03 21.46 -15.81
N SER A 132 9.94 22.16 -16.15
CA SER A 132 9.94 23.03 -17.35
C SER A 132 10.61 24.40 -17.13
N SER A 133 10.89 24.81 -15.89
CA SER A 133 11.45 26.12 -15.59
C SER A 133 12.47 26.12 -14.46
N SER A 134 12.50 25.11 -13.59
CA SER A 134 13.54 24.88 -12.59
C SER A 134 14.23 23.59 -12.95
N ASN A 135 15.53 23.60 -13.06
CA ASN A 135 16.37 22.54 -13.63
C ASN A 135 16.36 21.22 -12.86
N ASP A 136 15.63 21.09 -11.77
CA ASP A 136 15.69 19.92 -10.90
C ASP A 136 14.43 19.06 -11.01
N PRO A 137 14.55 17.82 -11.48
CA PRO A 137 13.45 16.87 -11.52
C PRO A 137 12.98 16.53 -10.10
N MET A 138 11.68 16.50 -9.88
CA MET A 138 11.07 16.03 -8.64
C MET A 138 10.52 14.63 -8.81
N TYR A 139 10.63 13.83 -7.77
CA TYR A 139 10.12 12.47 -7.72
C TYR A 139 9.08 12.34 -6.63
N PHE A 140 7.94 11.75 -6.95
CA PHE A 140 6.92 11.39 -5.98
C PHE A 140 6.18 10.14 -6.47
N GLY A 141 6.72 8.98 -6.14
CA GLY A 141 6.23 7.69 -6.59
C GLY A 141 6.58 6.58 -5.62
N LEU A 142 6.00 5.41 -5.84
CA LEU A 142 6.17 4.23 -4.99
C LEU A 142 6.70 3.07 -5.82
N ALA A 143 7.74 2.43 -5.38
CA ALA A 143 8.13 1.13 -5.87
C ALA A 143 7.98 0.07 -4.78
N ALA A 144 7.55 -1.11 -5.16
CA ALA A 144 7.41 -2.24 -4.27
C ALA A 144 8.05 -3.49 -4.86
N THR A 145 8.69 -4.28 -4.01
CA THR A 145 9.33 -5.55 -4.39
C THR A 145 8.97 -6.64 -3.39
N ASN A 146 8.86 -7.87 -3.87
CA ASN A 146 8.72 -9.05 -3.01
C ASN A 146 10.04 -9.83 -2.93
N SER A 147 10.04 -10.94 -2.20
CA SER A 147 11.22 -11.81 -2.04
C SER A 147 11.61 -12.59 -3.29
N THR A 148 10.73 -12.69 -4.29
CA THR A 148 10.89 -13.58 -5.47
C THR A 148 11.13 -12.85 -6.77
N THR A 149 11.66 -11.64 -6.79
CA THR A 149 11.92 -10.81 -7.99
C THR A 149 10.71 -10.05 -8.57
N GLY A 150 9.54 -10.15 -7.97
CA GLY A 150 8.40 -9.32 -8.39
C GLY A 150 8.66 -7.85 -8.06
N GLN A 151 8.43 -6.97 -9.03
CA GLN A 151 8.46 -5.52 -8.85
C GLN A 151 7.21 -4.90 -9.43
N LYS A 152 6.64 -3.95 -8.71
CA LYS A 152 5.51 -3.12 -9.14
C LYS A 152 5.76 -1.70 -8.67
N ASN A 153 5.15 -0.75 -9.36
CA ASN A 153 5.34 0.66 -9.03
C ASN A 153 4.08 1.49 -9.30
N ILE A 154 4.01 2.62 -8.62
CA ILE A 154 3.20 3.79 -8.95
C ILE A 154 4.19 4.83 -9.42
N ASN A 155 4.21 5.10 -10.73
CA ASN A 155 5.24 5.95 -11.35
C ASN A 155 5.27 7.36 -10.77
N VAL A 156 4.08 7.96 -10.60
CA VAL A 156 3.89 9.29 -10.01
C VAL A 156 2.58 9.29 -9.24
N PHE A 157 2.60 9.79 -8.01
CA PHE A 157 1.39 10.09 -7.26
C PHE A 157 0.76 11.39 -7.75
N SER A 158 -0.53 11.34 -8.09
CA SER A 158 -1.31 12.50 -8.53
C SER A 158 -2.40 12.81 -7.50
N PRO A 159 -2.58 14.09 -7.10
CA PRO A 159 -3.67 14.49 -6.21
C PRO A 159 -5.06 14.14 -6.73
N ASP A 160 -5.26 14.10 -8.05
CA ASP A 160 -6.53 13.71 -8.67
C ASP A 160 -6.93 12.26 -8.34
N ARG A 161 -5.96 11.44 -7.96
CA ARG A 161 -6.15 10.05 -7.54
C ARG A 161 -6.20 9.87 -6.03
N GLU A 162 -6.15 10.94 -5.26
CA GLU A 162 -6.20 10.87 -3.80
C GLU A 162 -7.37 10.04 -3.26
N PRO A 163 -8.61 10.09 -3.80
CA PRO A 163 -9.71 9.25 -3.34
C PRO A 163 -9.48 7.75 -3.55
N PHE A 164 -8.57 7.37 -4.45
CA PHE A 164 -8.24 5.98 -4.80
C PHE A 164 -6.90 5.53 -4.23
N LEU A 165 -6.26 6.33 -3.40
CA LEU A 165 -4.90 6.08 -2.90
C LEU A 165 -4.77 4.72 -2.21
N GLU A 166 -5.68 4.41 -1.29
CA GLU A 166 -5.70 3.11 -0.60
C GLU A 166 -5.88 1.95 -1.60
N TYR A 167 -6.79 2.10 -2.55
CA TYR A 167 -7.03 1.09 -3.57
C TYR A 167 -5.79 0.84 -4.43
N ASP A 168 -5.12 1.90 -4.89
CA ASP A 168 -3.95 1.77 -5.76
C ASP A 168 -2.79 1.07 -5.04
N ILE A 169 -2.53 1.42 -3.77
CA ILE A 169 -1.49 0.79 -2.95
C ILE A 169 -1.87 -0.66 -2.63
N THR A 170 -3.13 -0.91 -2.21
CA THR A 170 -3.59 -2.27 -1.90
C THR A 170 -3.51 -3.18 -3.11
N ARG A 171 -3.89 -2.68 -4.29
CA ARG A 171 -3.79 -3.42 -5.56
C ARG A 171 -2.35 -3.78 -5.87
N LEU A 172 -1.41 -2.84 -5.74
CA LEU A 172 0.01 -3.07 -5.96
C LEU A 172 0.55 -4.16 -5.03
N ILE A 173 0.20 -4.11 -3.75
CA ILE A 173 0.57 -5.13 -2.76
C ILE A 173 -0.06 -6.49 -3.10
N ALA A 174 -1.35 -6.52 -3.46
CA ALA A 174 -2.05 -7.75 -3.82
C ALA A 174 -1.43 -8.43 -5.04
N GLU A 175 -1.06 -7.65 -6.07
CA GLU A 175 -0.38 -8.17 -7.26
C GLU A 175 0.99 -8.79 -6.93
N LEU A 176 1.73 -8.22 -5.98
CA LEU A 176 3.03 -8.75 -5.53
C LEU A 176 2.89 -9.97 -4.61
N ALA A 177 1.82 -10.00 -3.80
CA ALA A 177 1.54 -11.10 -2.88
C ALA A 177 1.08 -12.38 -3.61
N GLN A 178 0.57 -12.25 -4.83
CA GLN A 178 0.13 -13.38 -5.64
C GLN A 178 1.31 -14.03 -6.36
N THR A 179 1.83 -15.11 -5.81
CA THR A 179 2.86 -15.94 -6.46
C THR A 179 2.36 -16.67 -7.71
N LYS A 180 1.05 -16.86 -7.84
CA LYS A 180 0.38 -17.42 -9.03
C LYS A 180 -0.95 -16.74 -9.21
N LYS A 181 -1.21 -16.24 -10.41
CA LYS A 181 -2.52 -15.70 -10.76
C LYS A 181 -3.59 -16.78 -10.64
N PRO A 182 -4.78 -16.47 -10.08
CA PRO A 182 -5.88 -17.41 -10.07
C PRO A 182 -6.29 -17.78 -11.50
N LEU A 183 -6.51 -19.06 -11.77
CA LEU A 183 -6.92 -19.55 -13.08
C LEU A 183 -8.43 -19.34 -13.29
N ILE A 184 -8.76 -18.62 -14.37
CA ILE A 184 -10.12 -18.51 -14.90
C ILE A 184 -10.21 -19.34 -16.17
N ALA A 185 -11.10 -20.32 -16.18
CA ALA A 185 -11.44 -21.06 -17.39
C ALA A 185 -12.60 -20.36 -18.09
N ILE A 186 -12.48 -20.10 -19.38
CA ILE A 186 -13.49 -19.38 -20.17
C ILE A 186 -13.98 -20.27 -21.31
N LEU A 187 -15.30 -20.55 -21.32
CA LEU A 187 -15.97 -21.04 -22.52
C LEU A 187 -16.53 -19.86 -23.28
N ASP A 188 -15.90 -19.52 -24.40
CA ASP A 188 -16.18 -18.29 -25.17
C ASP A 188 -16.79 -18.62 -26.52
N LYS A 189 -18.07 -18.24 -26.69
CA LYS A 189 -18.79 -18.36 -27.98
C LYS A 189 -18.90 -17.02 -28.73
N LEU A 190 -18.40 -15.91 -28.15
CA LEU A 190 -18.37 -14.61 -28.80
C LEU A 190 -17.01 -14.31 -29.47
N GLY A 191 -16.01 -15.14 -29.17
CA GLY A 191 -14.66 -14.97 -29.69
C GLY A 191 -13.99 -13.71 -29.14
N LEU A 192 -13.83 -13.62 -27.82
CA LEU A 192 -13.12 -12.51 -27.17
C LEU A 192 -11.63 -12.56 -27.43
N GLU A 193 -11.11 -13.76 -27.71
CA GLU A 193 -9.71 -13.95 -28.01
C GLU A 193 -9.30 -13.33 -29.34
N ALA A 194 -8.05 -12.88 -29.41
CA ALA A 194 -7.49 -12.43 -30.67
C ALA A 194 -7.48 -13.54 -31.72
N ASN A 195 -7.89 -13.25 -32.91
CA ASN A 195 -7.80 -14.18 -34.03
C ASN A 195 -7.00 -13.56 -35.18
N SER A 196 -5.72 -13.91 -35.24
CA SER A 196 -4.79 -13.38 -36.23
C SER A 196 -5.16 -13.76 -37.68
N ARG A 197 -5.88 -14.88 -37.87
CA ARG A 197 -6.29 -15.33 -39.22
C ARG A 197 -7.34 -14.44 -39.84
N VAL A 198 -8.16 -13.80 -39.04
CA VAL A 198 -9.22 -12.88 -39.48
C VAL A 198 -8.96 -11.41 -39.08
N GLY A 199 -7.76 -11.12 -38.59
CA GLY A 199 -7.37 -9.77 -38.17
C GLY A 199 -8.15 -9.21 -36.99
N LYS A 200 -8.76 -10.09 -36.15
CA LYS A 200 -9.54 -9.67 -34.99
C LYS A 200 -8.59 -9.42 -33.80
N PRO A 201 -8.55 -8.16 -33.27
CA PRO A 201 -7.76 -7.87 -32.08
C PRO A 201 -8.38 -8.51 -30.84
N GLU A 202 -7.56 -8.73 -29.82
CA GLU A 202 -8.03 -9.11 -28.50
C GLU A 202 -8.95 -8.04 -27.92
N GLN A 203 -10.04 -8.46 -27.27
CA GLN A 203 -10.93 -7.51 -26.62
C GLN A 203 -10.27 -6.90 -25.39
N GLN A 204 -10.44 -5.61 -25.19
CA GLN A 204 -9.79 -4.85 -24.12
C GLN A 204 -10.11 -5.40 -22.72
N VAL A 205 -11.34 -5.91 -22.52
CA VAL A 205 -11.74 -6.55 -21.27
C VAL A 205 -10.90 -7.80 -20.97
N LEU A 206 -10.60 -8.58 -22.00
CA LEU A 206 -9.77 -9.79 -21.85
C LEU A 206 -8.32 -9.42 -21.52
N ALA A 207 -7.79 -8.40 -22.18
CA ALA A 207 -6.46 -7.88 -21.86
C ALA A 207 -6.35 -7.43 -20.40
N GLN A 208 -7.38 -6.73 -19.89
CA GLN A 208 -7.44 -6.34 -18.47
C GLN A 208 -7.55 -7.56 -17.54
N MET A 209 -8.36 -8.56 -17.88
CA MET A 209 -8.46 -9.80 -17.08
C MET A 209 -7.12 -10.53 -16.99
N LYS A 210 -6.36 -10.63 -18.07
CA LYS A 210 -5.03 -11.26 -18.11
C LYS A 210 -3.99 -10.55 -17.24
N THR A 211 -4.20 -9.31 -16.85
CA THR A 211 -3.31 -8.63 -15.89
C THR A 211 -3.42 -9.21 -14.49
N LEU A 212 -4.63 -9.62 -14.06
CA LEU A 212 -4.95 -10.07 -12.70
C LEU A 212 -5.10 -11.59 -12.60
N PHE A 213 -5.46 -12.25 -13.70
CA PHE A 213 -5.81 -13.67 -13.75
C PHE A 213 -5.00 -14.41 -14.81
N GLU A 214 -4.76 -15.70 -14.58
CA GLU A 214 -4.40 -16.63 -15.63
C GLU A 214 -5.68 -17.01 -16.36
N VAL A 215 -5.74 -16.81 -17.67
CA VAL A 215 -6.95 -17.07 -18.47
C VAL A 215 -6.68 -18.24 -19.39
N GLN A 216 -7.51 -19.27 -19.29
CA GLN A 216 -7.49 -20.42 -20.18
C GLN A 216 -8.83 -20.57 -20.87
N PHE A 217 -8.82 -20.58 -22.21
CA PHE A 217 -9.99 -20.86 -23.00
C PHE A 217 -10.25 -22.36 -23.07
N LEU A 218 -11.53 -22.74 -22.94
CA LEU A 218 -11.98 -24.11 -23.06
C LEU A 218 -12.50 -24.39 -24.47
N GLU A 219 -12.21 -25.58 -24.98
CA GLU A 219 -12.82 -26.08 -26.20
C GLU A 219 -14.17 -26.72 -25.86
N ASP A 220 -15.10 -26.74 -26.86
CA ASP A 220 -16.42 -27.32 -26.71
C ASP A 220 -16.42 -28.82 -26.40
N SER A 221 -15.36 -29.50 -26.82
CA SER A 221 -15.14 -30.94 -26.61
C SER A 221 -14.58 -31.27 -25.23
N GLN A 222 -14.22 -30.25 -24.42
CA GLN A 222 -13.55 -30.46 -23.15
C GLN A 222 -14.57 -30.81 -22.07
N THR A 223 -14.48 -32.03 -21.55
CA THR A 223 -15.38 -32.55 -20.50
C THR A 223 -14.87 -32.30 -19.08
N GLU A 224 -13.58 -31.95 -18.91
CA GLU A 224 -12.97 -31.71 -17.62
C GLU A 224 -12.40 -30.30 -17.54
N LEU A 225 -12.57 -29.67 -16.37
CA LEU A 225 -11.95 -28.36 -16.10
C LEU A 225 -10.46 -28.52 -15.83
N PRO A 226 -9.64 -27.53 -16.24
CA PRO A 226 -8.23 -27.48 -15.86
C PRO A 226 -8.05 -27.54 -14.35
N LYS A 227 -7.04 -28.26 -13.89
CA LYS A 227 -6.70 -28.33 -12.47
C LYS A 227 -6.42 -26.93 -11.93
N ASN A 228 -6.91 -26.63 -10.73
CA ASN A 228 -6.81 -25.33 -10.06
C ASN A 228 -7.67 -24.20 -10.65
N THR A 229 -8.63 -24.47 -11.51
CA THR A 229 -9.64 -23.51 -11.93
C THR A 229 -10.35 -22.93 -10.70
N LYS A 230 -10.33 -21.60 -10.55
CA LYS A 230 -11.03 -20.89 -9.47
C LYS A 230 -12.39 -20.37 -9.91
N VAL A 231 -12.50 -20.01 -11.18
CA VAL A 231 -13.73 -19.47 -11.76
C VAL A 231 -13.93 -20.07 -13.14
N LEU A 232 -15.14 -20.54 -13.42
CA LEU A 232 -15.60 -20.89 -14.76
C LEU A 232 -16.46 -19.75 -15.28
N MET A 233 -16.08 -19.15 -16.40
CA MET A 233 -16.83 -18.10 -17.08
C MET A 233 -17.45 -18.66 -18.36
N LEU A 234 -18.78 -18.63 -18.44
CA LEU A 234 -19.54 -19.04 -19.61
C LEU A 234 -20.02 -17.79 -20.36
N ILE A 235 -19.52 -17.58 -21.57
CA ILE A 235 -19.86 -16.42 -22.38
C ILE A 235 -20.70 -16.86 -23.56
N ASN A 236 -21.98 -16.42 -23.55
CA ASN A 236 -22.99 -16.79 -24.54
C ASN A 236 -23.12 -18.33 -24.71
N PRO A 237 -23.38 -19.06 -23.65
CA PRO A 237 -23.46 -20.53 -23.67
C PRO A 237 -24.70 -20.98 -24.42
N LYS A 238 -24.69 -20.94 -25.75
CA LYS A 238 -25.69 -21.53 -26.58
C LYS A 238 -25.36 -23.01 -26.68
N TYR A 239 -26.31 -23.86 -26.32
CA TYR A 239 -26.20 -25.34 -26.45
C TYR A 239 -25.30 -26.05 -25.40
N LEU A 240 -25.34 -25.64 -24.15
CA LEU A 240 -24.97 -26.57 -23.08
C LEU A 240 -26.10 -27.60 -22.96
N SER A 241 -25.80 -28.86 -23.26
CA SER A 241 -26.70 -29.98 -22.91
C SER A 241 -26.72 -30.13 -21.39
N ASP A 242 -27.87 -30.51 -20.84
CA ASP A 242 -28.06 -30.85 -19.43
C ASP A 242 -27.12 -31.97 -18.97
#